data_0a2aabb4298353eabed131788fe13a10
#
_entry.id   0a2aabb4298353eabed131788fe13a10
#
_cell.length_a   1.000
_cell.length_b   1.000
_cell.length_c   1.000
_cell.angle_alpha   90.00
_cell.angle_beta   90.00
_cell.angle_gamma   90.00
#
_symmetry.space_group_name_H-M   'P 1'
#
loop_
_entity.id
_entity.type
_entity.pdbx_description
1 polymer ?
#
loop_
_entity_poly.entity_id
_entity_poly.type
_entity_poly.pdbx_seq_one_letter_code
_entity_poly.pdbx_strand_id
1 'polypeptide(L)'
;MNPVTFNCTVLRDGHQSLAATRMKTADMLPIAPILDSMGFSALETWGGATIDAGLRFLKEWPFDRLDALKKAAPKTPHMMLLRGQNIVGYTNYADDVVEAFVAMSAKHGMNIFRIFDCVNDPRNMETSIRAAKKAGAQAHGTICYTTSPVHTTQTFVDMGRELADMGADAIVIKDMAGLIPPYVTQELVSALKKDLNIPVWIHTHDTAGLGASTYLSAIDAGVDACDVSISPFANGTGQPDCLRMLALLNGNPRKPDYDADKLIEVSEMLKPVYEGLGKFASHRNEVVDSDTLRYQVPGGMLSNFRTQLKEQGMEDKFEEVFAEIPVVRKALGWIPLVTPTSQIVGVQAMLNVKFGRWKNITPQAADIALGYYGRTCLLYTSPSPRDMRRS
;
A
#
# COMPACT_ATOMS: atom_id res chain seq x y z
N MET A 1 -19.71 -20.40 -7.28
CA MET A 1 -18.79 -19.22 -7.26
C MET A 1 -17.42 -19.74 -6.84
N ASN A 2 -16.34 -19.26 -7.47
CA ASN A 2 -14.99 -19.66 -7.05
C ASN A 2 -14.67 -19.10 -5.67
N PRO A 3 -13.92 -19.82 -4.82
CA PRO A 3 -13.41 -19.30 -3.57
C PRO A 3 -12.60 -18.02 -3.81
N VAL A 4 -12.65 -17.07 -2.86
CA VAL A 4 -11.72 -15.95 -2.85
C VAL A 4 -10.31 -16.47 -2.55
N THR A 5 -9.29 -15.80 -3.04
CA THR A 5 -7.91 -16.14 -2.69
C THR A 5 -7.32 -15.08 -1.75
N PHE A 6 -6.29 -15.44 -1.00
CA PHE A 6 -5.57 -14.51 -0.14
C PHE A 6 -4.12 -14.33 -0.61
N ASN A 7 -3.62 -13.11 -0.44
CA ASN A 7 -2.20 -12.78 -0.53
C ASN A 7 -1.67 -12.56 0.89
N CYS A 8 -0.53 -13.12 1.21
CA CYS A 8 0.06 -12.95 2.53
C CYS A 8 1.05 -11.79 2.55
N THR A 9 0.80 -10.80 3.41
CA THR A 9 1.62 -9.58 3.51
C THR A 9 2.60 -9.59 4.69
N VAL A 10 2.62 -10.64 5.49
CA VAL A 10 3.42 -10.71 6.72
C VAL A 10 4.91 -10.47 6.51
N LEU A 11 5.45 -10.88 5.34
CA LEU A 11 6.86 -10.73 4.99
C LEU A 11 7.23 -9.32 4.49
N ARG A 12 6.25 -8.42 4.30
CA ARG A 12 6.48 -7.03 3.90
C ARG A 12 5.61 -6.03 4.65
N ASP A 13 4.32 -5.90 4.30
CA ASP A 13 3.48 -4.81 4.83
C ASP A 13 3.08 -5.03 6.30
N GLY A 14 2.86 -6.26 6.72
CA GLY A 14 2.55 -6.58 8.11
C GLY A 14 3.61 -6.06 9.07
N HIS A 15 4.88 -6.47 8.89
CA HIS A 15 5.95 -5.99 9.75
C HIS A 15 6.39 -4.53 9.46
N GLN A 16 6.14 -4.02 8.25
CA GLN A 16 6.33 -2.60 7.96
C GLN A 16 5.40 -1.76 8.82
N SER A 17 4.15 -2.13 8.90
CA SER A 17 3.09 -1.36 9.56
C SER A 17 3.16 -1.45 11.08
N LEU A 18 3.51 -2.61 11.62
CA LEU A 18 3.46 -2.89 13.06
C LEU A 18 4.82 -2.81 13.77
N ALA A 19 5.93 -3.01 13.05
CA ALA A 19 7.28 -3.03 13.60
C ALA A 19 8.29 -2.23 12.76
N ALA A 20 7.84 -1.13 12.16
CA ALA A 20 8.66 -0.15 11.43
C ALA A 20 9.65 -0.77 10.43
N THR A 21 9.26 -1.87 9.76
CA THR A 21 10.08 -2.60 8.77
C THR A 21 11.37 -3.19 9.37
N ARG A 22 11.36 -3.62 10.63
CA ARG A 22 12.57 -4.08 11.34
C ARG A 22 12.75 -5.60 11.37
N MET A 23 11.84 -6.40 10.79
CA MET A 23 12.03 -7.85 10.66
C MET A 23 13.21 -8.15 9.73
N LYS A 24 14.14 -8.96 10.20
CA LYS A 24 15.33 -9.38 9.43
C LYS A 24 14.97 -10.53 8.50
N THR A 25 15.77 -10.70 7.44
CA THR A 25 15.65 -11.84 6.53
C THR A 25 15.73 -13.17 7.27
N ALA A 26 16.65 -13.28 8.24
CA ALA A 26 16.81 -14.48 9.07
C ALA A 26 15.53 -14.87 9.84
N ASP A 27 14.71 -13.89 10.24
CA ASP A 27 13.45 -14.13 10.96
C ASP A 27 12.32 -14.61 10.01
N MET A 28 12.44 -14.30 8.71
CA MET A 28 11.47 -14.67 7.68
C MET A 28 11.68 -16.07 7.12
N LEU A 29 12.95 -16.51 7.03
CA LEU A 29 13.31 -17.78 6.38
C LEU A 29 12.65 -19.02 7.01
N PRO A 30 12.50 -19.14 8.35
CA PRO A 30 11.87 -20.31 8.96
C PRO A 30 10.39 -20.46 8.58
N ILE A 31 9.65 -19.38 8.39
CA ILE A 31 8.23 -19.40 8.06
C ILE A 31 7.94 -19.47 6.56
N ALA A 32 8.89 -19.04 5.73
CA ALA A 32 8.69 -18.94 4.28
C ALA A 32 8.28 -20.28 3.61
N PRO A 33 8.89 -21.45 3.94
CA PRO A 33 8.46 -22.74 3.38
C PRO A 33 7.04 -23.14 3.79
N ILE A 34 6.63 -22.80 5.01
CA ILE A 34 5.27 -23.08 5.50
C ILE A 34 4.27 -22.26 4.68
N LEU A 35 4.52 -20.95 4.54
CA LEU A 35 3.70 -20.06 3.73
C LEU A 35 3.63 -20.52 2.26
N ASP A 36 4.74 -20.99 1.70
CA ASP A 36 4.82 -21.52 0.33
C ASP A 36 3.95 -22.78 0.10
N SER A 37 3.69 -23.53 1.18
CA SER A 37 2.86 -24.74 1.13
C SER A 37 1.37 -24.50 1.29
N MET A 38 0.95 -23.26 1.57
CA MET A 38 -0.42 -22.96 1.98
C MET A 38 -1.35 -22.62 0.81
N GLY A 39 -0.81 -22.31 -0.38
CA GLY A 39 -1.62 -21.98 -1.55
C GLY A 39 -2.09 -20.51 -1.61
N PHE A 40 -1.39 -19.59 -0.95
CA PHE A 40 -1.60 -18.16 -1.16
C PHE A 40 -1.40 -17.78 -2.62
N SER A 41 -2.19 -16.83 -3.13
CA SER A 41 -2.02 -16.34 -4.51
C SER A 41 -0.71 -15.60 -4.71
N ALA A 42 -0.22 -14.94 -3.65
CA ALA A 42 1.08 -14.31 -3.62
C ALA A 42 1.60 -14.16 -2.19
N LEU A 43 2.93 -14.12 -2.06
CA LEU A 43 3.62 -13.64 -0.87
C LEU A 43 4.16 -12.24 -1.15
N GLU A 44 3.71 -11.24 -0.41
CA GLU A 44 4.29 -9.92 -0.51
C GLU A 44 5.60 -9.88 0.27
N THR A 45 6.72 -9.82 -0.44
CA THR A 45 8.05 -10.00 0.13
C THR A 45 8.93 -8.77 0.05
N TRP A 46 8.57 -7.79 -0.80
CA TRP A 46 9.46 -6.69 -1.11
C TRP A 46 8.73 -5.37 -1.41
N GLY A 47 9.46 -4.25 -1.31
CA GLY A 47 8.97 -2.90 -1.59
C GLY A 47 9.96 -1.84 -1.16
N GLY A 48 9.64 -0.57 -1.39
CA GLY A 48 10.55 0.54 -1.09
C GLY A 48 10.98 0.62 0.38
N ALA A 49 10.06 0.39 1.31
CA ALA A 49 10.38 0.44 2.74
C ALA A 49 11.31 -0.71 3.19
N THR A 50 11.18 -1.92 2.62
CA THR A 50 12.08 -3.04 2.95
C THR A 50 13.48 -2.82 2.40
N ILE A 51 13.60 -2.20 1.24
CA ILE A 51 14.89 -1.80 0.65
C ILE A 51 15.55 -0.73 1.54
N ASP A 52 14.82 0.34 1.85
CA ASP A 52 15.34 1.44 2.66
C ASP A 52 15.73 0.98 4.08
N ALA A 53 14.87 0.19 4.73
CA ALA A 53 15.16 -0.34 6.06
C ALA A 53 16.31 -1.36 6.05
N GLY A 54 16.40 -2.20 5.02
CA GLY A 54 17.51 -3.13 4.83
C GLY A 54 18.86 -2.41 4.81
N LEU A 55 18.97 -1.41 3.95
CA LEU A 55 20.21 -0.64 3.79
C LEU A 55 20.56 0.20 5.03
N ARG A 56 19.58 0.95 5.57
CA ARG A 56 19.84 1.92 6.65
C ARG A 56 20.00 1.29 8.03
N PHE A 57 19.20 0.27 8.33
CA PHE A 57 19.04 -0.20 9.71
C PHE A 57 19.44 -1.65 9.92
N LEU A 58 19.16 -2.53 8.93
CA LEU A 58 19.40 -3.96 9.08
C LEU A 58 20.76 -4.37 8.53
N LYS A 59 21.41 -3.53 7.70
CA LYS A 59 22.64 -3.81 6.98
C LYS A 59 22.53 -5.06 6.10
N GLU A 60 21.38 -5.23 5.47
CA GLU A 60 21.07 -6.29 4.53
C GLU A 60 21.03 -5.74 3.11
N TRP A 61 21.66 -6.44 2.18
CA TRP A 61 21.54 -6.10 0.76
C TRP A 61 20.16 -6.54 0.24
N PRO A 62 19.37 -5.63 -0.37
CA PRO A 62 17.97 -5.93 -0.69
C PRO A 62 17.75 -7.12 -1.62
N PHE A 63 18.66 -7.34 -2.59
CA PHE A 63 18.55 -8.46 -3.51
C PHE A 63 18.91 -9.80 -2.86
N ASP A 64 19.84 -9.84 -1.89
CA ASP A 64 20.15 -11.06 -1.12
C ASP A 64 18.90 -11.53 -0.34
N ARG A 65 18.12 -10.59 0.22
CA ARG A 65 16.83 -10.92 0.85
C ARG A 65 15.87 -11.56 -0.15
N LEU A 66 15.75 -10.96 -1.34
CA LEU A 66 14.85 -11.45 -2.37
C LEU A 66 15.23 -12.87 -2.83
N ASP A 67 16.53 -13.10 -3.10
CA ASP A 67 17.05 -14.41 -3.48
C ASP A 67 16.85 -15.46 -2.38
N ALA A 68 17.10 -15.09 -1.12
CA ALA A 68 16.93 -16.00 0.02
C ALA A 68 15.46 -16.39 0.20
N LEU A 69 14.53 -15.42 0.13
CA LEU A 69 13.10 -15.69 0.22
C LEU A 69 12.60 -16.49 -0.99
N LYS A 70 13.06 -16.20 -2.20
CA LYS A 70 12.67 -16.98 -3.39
C LYS A 70 13.16 -18.41 -3.32
N LYS A 71 14.35 -18.63 -2.75
CA LYS A 71 14.87 -19.98 -2.49
C LYS A 71 14.07 -20.73 -1.43
N ALA A 72 13.60 -20.04 -0.38
CA ALA A 72 12.83 -20.64 0.71
C ALA A 72 11.36 -20.89 0.35
N ALA A 73 10.79 -20.06 -0.52
CA ALA A 73 9.40 -20.14 -1.00
C ALA A 73 9.35 -20.12 -2.55
N PRO A 74 9.76 -21.22 -3.22
CA PRO A 74 9.92 -21.23 -4.68
C PRO A 74 8.60 -21.31 -5.47
N LYS A 75 7.51 -21.84 -4.89
CA LYS A 75 6.27 -22.16 -5.59
C LYS A 75 5.33 -20.98 -5.67
N THR A 76 5.11 -20.31 -4.54
CA THR A 76 4.18 -19.19 -4.46
C THR A 76 4.76 -17.95 -5.16
N PRO A 77 3.98 -17.23 -5.98
CA PRO A 77 4.44 -16.00 -6.61
C PRO A 77 4.88 -14.96 -5.56
N HIS A 78 6.05 -14.37 -5.77
CA HIS A 78 6.53 -13.25 -4.97
C HIS A 78 6.01 -11.93 -5.54
N MET A 79 5.50 -11.09 -4.67
CA MET A 79 4.91 -9.80 -5.01
C MET A 79 5.67 -8.66 -4.32
N MET A 80 5.81 -7.54 -5.04
CA MET A 80 6.32 -6.30 -4.46
C MET A 80 5.39 -5.12 -4.69
N LEU A 81 5.47 -4.14 -3.80
CA LEU A 81 4.87 -2.83 -4.01
C LEU A 81 5.85 -1.91 -4.73
N LEU A 82 5.46 -1.41 -5.90
CA LEU A 82 6.24 -0.51 -6.75
C LEU A 82 5.54 0.83 -6.94
N ARG A 83 6.26 1.94 -6.71
CA ARG A 83 5.69 3.29 -6.79
C ARG A 83 5.79 3.87 -8.20
N GLY A 84 5.25 3.18 -9.22
CA GLY A 84 5.26 3.64 -10.60
C GLY A 84 6.61 4.24 -11.02
N GLN A 85 6.59 5.46 -11.52
CA GLN A 85 7.80 6.17 -11.96
C GLN A 85 8.79 6.49 -10.83
N ASN A 86 8.35 6.45 -9.56
CA ASN A 86 9.22 6.65 -8.40
C ASN A 86 9.95 5.37 -7.96
N ILE A 87 9.65 4.23 -8.57
CA ILE A 87 10.20 2.90 -8.26
C ILE A 87 10.05 2.60 -6.76
N VAL A 88 11.14 2.74 -6.00
CA VAL A 88 11.20 2.57 -4.54
C VAL A 88 11.61 3.86 -3.83
N GLY A 89 11.79 4.95 -4.61
CA GLY A 89 12.19 6.28 -4.13
C GLY A 89 11.01 7.23 -3.92
N TYR A 90 11.32 8.52 -3.88
CA TYR A 90 10.36 9.59 -3.53
C TYR A 90 10.22 10.65 -4.64
N THR A 91 10.94 10.49 -5.74
CA THR A 91 10.92 11.36 -6.93
C THR A 91 10.86 10.50 -8.19
N ASN A 92 10.44 11.07 -9.31
CA ASN A 92 10.38 10.37 -10.58
C ASN A 92 11.79 10.08 -11.12
N TYR A 93 11.99 8.84 -11.56
CA TYR A 93 13.20 8.41 -12.27
C TYR A 93 12.96 8.40 -13.78
N ALA A 94 14.04 8.38 -14.56
CA ALA A 94 13.97 8.20 -16.01
C ALA A 94 13.47 6.79 -16.38
N ASP A 95 12.86 6.65 -17.54
CA ASP A 95 12.22 5.40 -17.97
C ASP A 95 13.19 4.21 -18.03
N ASP A 96 14.43 4.43 -18.48
CA ASP A 96 15.48 3.41 -18.54
C ASP A 96 15.87 2.88 -17.16
N VAL A 97 15.87 3.74 -16.14
CA VAL A 97 16.10 3.34 -14.73
C VAL A 97 14.95 2.49 -14.21
N VAL A 98 13.69 2.88 -14.52
CA VAL A 98 12.49 2.09 -14.17
C VAL A 98 12.54 0.72 -14.83
N GLU A 99 12.82 0.66 -16.14
CA GLU A 99 12.94 -0.59 -16.89
C GLU A 99 14.04 -1.51 -16.33
N ALA A 100 15.22 -0.94 -16.04
CA ALA A 100 16.34 -1.69 -15.47
C ALA A 100 16.02 -2.25 -14.08
N PHE A 101 15.38 -1.45 -13.22
CA PHE A 101 14.99 -1.88 -11.87
C PHE A 101 13.98 -3.04 -11.92
N VAL A 102 12.94 -2.91 -12.75
CA VAL A 102 11.90 -3.95 -12.90
C VAL A 102 12.51 -5.23 -13.47
N ALA A 103 13.33 -5.13 -14.52
CA ALA A 103 13.99 -6.29 -15.12
C ALA A 103 14.93 -7.00 -14.12
N MET A 104 15.69 -6.24 -13.32
CA MET A 104 16.56 -6.82 -12.30
C MET A 104 15.74 -7.49 -11.18
N SER A 105 14.67 -6.85 -10.72
CA SER A 105 13.79 -7.44 -9.70
C SER A 105 13.14 -8.75 -10.17
N ALA A 106 12.67 -8.79 -11.42
CA ALA A 106 12.10 -10.00 -12.02
C ALA A 106 13.16 -11.11 -12.14
N LYS A 107 14.39 -10.77 -12.53
CA LYS A 107 15.52 -11.72 -12.59
C LYS A 107 15.81 -12.37 -11.23
N HIS A 108 15.64 -11.61 -10.14
CA HIS A 108 15.81 -12.11 -8.75
C HIS A 108 14.53 -12.76 -8.19
N GLY A 109 13.55 -13.09 -9.04
CA GLY A 109 12.39 -13.92 -8.68
C GLY A 109 11.12 -13.15 -8.33
N MET A 110 11.06 -11.84 -8.58
CA MET A 110 9.81 -11.08 -8.42
C MET A 110 8.84 -11.45 -9.56
N ASN A 111 7.65 -11.94 -9.19
CA ASN A 111 6.65 -12.44 -10.13
C ASN A 111 5.54 -11.43 -10.38
N ILE A 112 5.21 -10.60 -9.39
CA ILE A 112 4.09 -9.66 -9.43
C ILE A 112 4.56 -8.28 -8.99
N PHE A 113 4.38 -7.29 -9.85
CA PHE A 113 4.60 -5.89 -9.53
C PHE A 113 3.26 -5.22 -9.27
N ARG A 114 2.98 -4.91 -8.00
CA ARG A 114 1.84 -4.08 -7.60
C ARG A 114 2.23 -2.63 -7.75
N ILE A 115 1.78 -2.01 -8.83
CA ILE A 115 2.22 -0.70 -9.28
C ILE A 115 1.18 0.34 -8.90
N PHE A 116 1.58 1.37 -8.15
CA PHE A 116 0.72 2.49 -7.80
C PHE A 116 1.41 3.83 -8.06
N ASP A 117 0.61 4.88 -8.19
CA ASP A 117 1.09 6.25 -8.21
C ASP A 117 0.54 7.06 -7.05
N CYS A 118 1.36 7.94 -6.48
CA CYS A 118 1.02 8.67 -5.26
C CYS A 118 -0.02 9.78 -5.47
N VAL A 119 -0.22 10.22 -6.71
CA VAL A 119 -1.26 11.18 -7.09
C VAL A 119 -2.39 10.54 -7.90
N ASN A 120 -2.36 9.22 -8.09
CA ASN A 120 -3.28 8.45 -8.94
C ASN A 120 -3.24 8.90 -10.42
N ASP A 121 -2.07 9.24 -10.94
CA ASP A 121 -1.90 9.49 -12.37
C ASP A 121 -1.47 8.20 -13.09
N PRO A 122 -2.33 7.56 -13.91
CA PRO A 122 -2.01 6.30 -14.59
C PRO A 122 -0.78 6.39 -15.48
N ARG A 123 -0.48 7.57 -16.05
CA ARG A 123 0.70 7.80 -16.90
C ARG A 123 2.02 7.55 -16.16
N ASN A 124 2.05 7.75 -14.84
CA ASN A 124 3.20 7.44 -14.00
C ASN A 124 3.42 5.93 -13.80
N MET A 125 2.45 5.11 -14.17
CA MET A 125 2.51 3.65 -14.04
C MET A 125 2.82 2.93 -15.36
N GLU A 126 2.65 3.60 -16.50
CA GLU A 126 2.77 3.04 -17.84
C GLU A 126 4.13 2.35 -18.08
N THR A 127 5.25 3.03 -17.79
CA THR A 127 6.59 2.47 -17.97
C THR A 127 6.82 1.23 -17.11
N SER A 128 6.35 1.25 -15.85
CA SER A 128 6.47 0.11 -14.93
C SER A 128 5.61 -1.07 -15.37
N ILE A 129 4.38 -0.84 -15.86
CA ILE A 129 3.49 -1.87 -16.40
C ILE A 129 4.17 -2.53 -17.63
N ARG A 130 4.61 -1.74 -18.58
CA ARG A 130 5.29 -2.22 -19.78
C ARG A 130 6.57 -3.01 -19.44
N ALA A 131 7.36 -2.52 -18.49
CA ALA A 131 8.58 -3.19 -18.07
C ALA A 131 8.31 -4.53 -17.37
N ALA A 132 7.30 -4.63 -16.52
CA ALA A 132 6.88 -5.87 -15.88
C ALA A 132 6.45 -6.91 -16.91
N LYS A 133 5.61 -6.52 -17.88
CA LYS A 133 5.18 -7.39 -19.00
C LYS A 133 6.37 -7.85 -19.84
N LYS A 134 7.30 -6.94 -20.18
CA LYS A 134 8.51 -7.28 -20.95
C LYS A 134 9.41 -8.27 -20.20
N ALA A 135 9.44 -8.20 -18.87
CA ALA A 135 10.19 -9.13 -18.00
C ALA A 135 9.47 -10.47 -17.78
N GLY A 136 8.29 -10.70 -18.34
CA GLY A 136 7.48 -11.91 -18.13
C GLY A 136 6.81 -11.99 -16.76
N ALA A 137 6.73 -10.88 -16.04
CA ALA A 137 6.07 -10.77 -14.76
C ALA A 137 4.65 -10.20 -14.91
N GLN A 138 3.82 -10.32 -13.87
CA GLN A 138 2.51 -9.70 -13.83
C GLN A 138 2.60 -8.25 -13.37
N ALA A 139 1.81 -7.38 -14.01
CA ALA A 139 1.63 -5.99 -13.63
C ALA A 139 0.24 -5.79 -13.03
N HIS A 140 0.17 -5.50 -11.73
CA HIS A 140 -1.08 -5.19 -11.06
C HIS A 140 -1.23 -3.67 -10.93
N GLY A 141 -2.15 -3.09 -11.73
CA GLY A 141 -2.47 -1.67 -11.68
C GLY A 141 -3.24 -1.31 -10.40
N THR A 142 -2.76 -0.34 -9.65
CA THR A 142 -3.29 -0.07 -8.31
C THR A 142 -3.96 1.29 -8.23
N ILE A 143 -5.18 1.32 -7.76
CA ILE A 143 -5.97 2.52 -7.45
C ILE A 143 -5.77 2.84 -5.97
N CYS A 144 -5.14 3.96 -5.64
CA CYS A 144 -5.07 4.44 -4.26
C CYS A 144 -6.43 5.02 -3.86
N TYR A 145 -7.19 4.27 -3.06
CA TYR A 145 -8.47 4.73 -2.57
C TYR A 145 -8.31 5.94 -1.65
N THR A 146 -9.17 6.91 -1.84
CA THR A 146 -9.22 8.12 -1.03
C THR A 146 -10.61 8.75 -1.14
N THR A 147 -10.98 9.58 -0.19
CA THR A 147 -12.28 10.27 -0.19
C THR A 147 -12.10 11.76 -0.41
N SER A 148 -12.91 12.33 -1.27
CA SER A 148 -12.99 13.78 -1.49
C SER A 148 -14.24 14.10 -2.31
N PRO A 149 -14.62 15.39 -2.48
CA PRO A 149 -15.74 15.75 -3.35
C PRO A 149 -15.59 15.35 -4.82
N VAL A 150 -14.38 15.01 -5.27
CA VAL A 150 -14.08 14.67 -6.69
C VAL A 150 -13.81 13.19 -6.91
N HIS A 151 -13.57 12.41 -5.86
CA HIS A 151 -13.37 10.97 -5.96
C HIS A 151 -14.72 10.25 -5.81
N THR A 152 -15.26 9.78 -6.92
CA THR A 152 -16.50 9.00 -7.00
C THR A 152 -16.16 7.56 -7.40
N THR A 153 -17.11 6.65 -7.24
CA THR A 153 -17.00 5.27 -7.76
C THR A 153 -16.63 5.28 -9.24
N GLN A 154 -17.24 6.15 -10.05
CA GLN A 154 -16.96 6.26 -11.48
C GLN A 154 -15.51 6.69 -11.75
N THR A 155 -14.97 7.64 -10.99
CA THR A 155 -13.55 8.06 -11.12
C THR A 155 -12.59 6.89 -10.95
N PHE A 156 -12.85 6.01 -9.98
CA PHE A 156 -12.03 4.82 -9.75
C PHE A 156 -12.23 3.75 -10.82
N VAL A 157 -13.45 3.58 -11.35
CA VAL A 157 -13.74 2.67 -12.46
C VAL A 157 -13.03 3.12 -13.73
N ASP A 158 -13.07 4.42 -14.05
CA ASP A 158 -12.38 4.98 -15.22
C ASP A 158 -10.87 4.80 -15.12
N MET A 159 -10.29 5.02 -13.95
CA MET A 159 -8.87 4.74 -13.70
C MET A 159 -8.55 3.25 -13.84
N GLY A 160 -9.41 2.37 -13.33
CA GLY A 160 -9.27 0.92 -13.49
C GLY A 160 -9.25 0.49 -14.94
N ARG A 161 -10.12 1.09 -15.77
CA ARG A 161 -10.17 0.84 -17.21
C ARG A 161 -8.89 1.32 -17.91
N GLU A 162 -8.44 2.53 -17.61
CA GLU A 162 -7.19 3.07 -18.18
C GLU A 162 -5.99 2.19 -17.85
N LEU A 163 -5.88 1.68 -16.61
CA LEU A 163 -4.81 0.75 -16.22
C LEU A 163 -4.94 -0.61 -16.93
N ALA A 164 -6.16 -1.13 -17.11
CA ALA A 164 -6.38 -2.35 -17.86
C ALA A 164 -5.99 -2.20 -19.34
N ASP A 165 -6.34 -1.07 -19.95
CA ASP A 165 -5.98 -0.72 -21.35
C ASP A 165 -4.45 -0.56 -21.52
N MET A 166 -3.73 -0.14 -20.47
CA MET A 166 -2.25 -0.13 -20.42
C MET A 166 -1.63 -1.54 -20.32
N GLY A 167 -2.45 -2.58 -20.13
CA GLY A 167 -2.00 -3.98 -20.05
C GLY A 167 -1.80 -4.52 -18.65
N ALA A 168 -2.41 -3.92 -17.62
CA ALA A 168 -2.42 -4.50 -16.29
C ALA A 168 -3.12 -5.87 -16.28
N ASP A 169 -2.55 -6.83 -15.53
CA ASP A 169 -3.09 -8.19 -15.38
C ASP A 169 -4.17 -8.28 -14.31
N ALA A 170 -4.21 -7.34 -13.39
CA ALA A 170 -5.23 -7.19 -12.35
C ALA A 170 -5.34 -5.73 -11.92
N ILE A 171 -6.51 -5.35 -11.38
CA ILE A 171 -6.69 -4.05 -10.71
C ILE A 171 -6.74 -4.26 -9.20
N VAL A 172 -6.03 -3.43 -8.47
CA VAL A 172 -5.97 -3.50 -7.01
C VAL A 172 -6.58 -2.23 -6.41
N ILE A 173 -7.60 -2.38 -5.58
CA ILE A 173 -8.09 -1.30 -4.71
C ILE A 173 -7.17 -1.26 -3.50
N LYS A 174 -6.42 -0.16 -3.32
CA LYS A 174 -5.50 0.00 -2.20
C LYS A 174 -5.98 1.08 -1.24
N ASP A 175 -6.50 0.65 -0.11
CA ASP A 175 -6.93 1.51 0.99
C ASP A 175 -5.86 1.54 2.10
N MET A 176 -4.91 2.45 1.96
CA MET A 176 -3.76 2.57 2.87
C MET A 176 -4.14 3.04 4.27
N ALA A 177 -5.23 3.76 4.41
CA ALA A 177 -5.66 4.34 5.69
C ALA A 177 -6.83 3.58 6.34
N GLY A 178 -7.38 2.54 5.69
CA GLY A 178 -8.52 1.78 6.20
C GLY A 178 -9.81 2.62 6.21
N LEU A 179 -10.06 3.39 5.16
CA LEU A 179 -11.16 4.36 5.09
C LEU A 179 -12.42 3.84 4.40
N ILE A 180 -12.28 2.82 3.54
CA ILE A 180 -13.37 2.36 2.68
C ILE A 180 -14.44 1.62 3.49
N PRO A 181 -15.68 2.17 3.58
CA PRO A 181 -16.75 1.49 4.30
C PRO A 181 -17.25 0.27 3.52
N PRO A 182 -17.86 -0.74 4.20
CA PRO A 182 -18.35 -1.96 3.57
C PRO A 182 -19.29 -1.73 2.38
N TYR A 183 -20.25 -0.81 2.49
CA TYR A 183 -21.20 -0.54 1.40
C TYR A 183 -20.57 0.13 0.19
N VAL A 184 -19.62 1.04 0.40
CA VAL A 184 -18.84 1.67 -0.70
C VAL A 184 -17.93 0.63 -1.36
N THR A 185 -17.39 -0.30 -0.58
CA THR A 185 -16.60 -1.41 -1.10
C THR A 185 -17.44 -2.30 -2.03
N GLN A 186 -18.66 -2.66 -1.59
CA GLN A 186 -19.58 -3.45 -2.40
C GLN A 186 -19.90 -2.77 -3.73
N GLU A 187 -20.21 -1.47 -3.68
CA GLU A 187 -20.49 -0.67 -4.87
C GLU A 187 -19.27 -0.64 -5.82
N LEU A 188 -18.10 -0.28 -5.30
CA LEU A 188 -16.88 -0.13 -6.11
C LEU A 188 -16.41 -1.46 -6.73
N VAL A 189 -16.37 -2.54 -5.92
CA VAL A 189 -15.98 -3.86 -6.43
C VAL A 189 -16.98 -4.35 -7.50
N SER A 190 -18.28 -4.21 -7.24
CA SER A 190 -19.32 -4.60 -8.23
C SER A 190 -19.19 -3.81 -9.52
N ALA A 191 -18.92 -2.50 -9.44
CA ALA A 191 -18.72 -1.64 -10.61
C ALA A 191 -17.48 -2.04 -11.42
N LEU A 192 -16.34 -2.27 -10.74
CA LEU A 192 -15.11 -2.73 -11.40
C LEU A 192 -15.29 -4.12 -12.04
N LYS A 193 -15.90 -5.07 -11.32
CA LYS A 193 -16.17 -6.43 -11.85
C LYS A 193 -17.13 -6.45 -13.04
N LYS A 194 -18.04 -5.48 -13.12
CA LYS A 194 -18.95 -5.31 -14.26
C LYS A 194 -18.24 -4.71 -15.46
N ASP A 195 -17.30 -3.80 -15.25
CA ASP A 195 -16.63 -3.03 -16.30
C ASP A 195 -15.39 -3.74 -16.86
N LEU A 196 -14.69 -4.50 -16.02
CA LEU A 196 -13.38 -5.09 -16.35
C LEU A 196 -13.46 -6.60 -16.50
N ASN A 197 -12.70 -7.13 -17.49
CA ASN A 197 -12.54 -8.56 -17.72
C ASN A 197 -11.28 -9.16 -17.06
N ILE A 198 -10.63 -8.42 -16.18
CA ILE A 198 -9.45 -8.86 -15.44
C ILE A 198 -9.75 -8.96 -13.94
N PRO A 199 -8.95 -9.71 -13.16
CA PRO A 199 -9.14 -9.84 -11.72
C PRO A 199 -9.13 -8.50 -10.99
N VAL A 200 -9.97 -8.38 -9.96
CA VAL A 200 -10.00 -7.26 -9.02
C VAL A 200 -9.55 -7.75 -7.65
N TRP A 201 -8.51 -7.13 -7.12
CA TRP A 201 -7.95 -7.43 -5.81
C TRP A 201 -8.20 -6.27 -4.85
N ILE A 202 -8.19 -6.54 -3.55
CA ILE A 202 -8.34 -5.50 -2.53
C ILE A 202 -7.28 -5.62 -1.44
N HIS A 203 -6.77 -4.46 -1.03
CA HIS A 203 -5.85 -4.27 0.06
C HIS A 203 -6.38 -3.17 0.97
N THR A 204 -6.61 -3.44 2.24
CA THR A 204 -6.95 -2.42 3.23
C THR A 204 -6.23 -2.67 4.54
N HIS A 205 -5.94 -1.57 5.26
CA HIS A 205 -5.44 -1.62 6.63
C HIS A 205 -6.63 -1.65 7.61
N ASP A 206 -6.43 -2.27 8.77
CA ASP A 206 -7.48 -2.41 9.79
C ASP A 206 -7.42 -1.30 10.86
N THR A 207 -6.78 -0.16 10.53
CA THR A 207 -6.52 0.94 11.47
C THR A 207 -7.79 1.47 12.14
N ALA A 208 -8.85 1.65 11.37
CA ALA A 208 -10.16 2.08 11.89
C ALA A 208 -11.06 0.92 12.31
N GLY A 209 -10.58 -0.32 12.28
CA GLY A 209 -11.36 -1.51 12.59
C GLY A 209 -12.36 -1.93 11.51
N LEU A 210 -12.29 -1.32 10.32
CA LEU A 210 -13.21 -1.60 9.22
C LEU A 210 -12.72 -2.74 8.32
N GLY A 211 -11.43 -3.08 8.33
CA GLY A 211 -10.79 -3.93 7.34
C GLY A 211 -11.46 -5.28 7.13
N ALA A 212 -11.80 -5.99 8.19
CA ALA A 212 -12.47 -7.28 8.07
C ALA A 212 -13.89 -7.16 7.47
N SER A 213 -14.68 -6.17 7.88
CA SER A 213 -16.02 -5.93 7.33
C SER A 213 -15.97 -5.45 5.87
N THR A 214 -14.98 -4.64 5.53
CA THR A 214 -14.66 -4.23 4.16
C THR A 214 -14.36 -5.46 3.28
N TYR A 215 -13.55 -6.40 3.76
CA TYR A 215 -13.26 -7.63 3.02
C TYR A 215 -14.47 -8.53 2.85
N LEU A 216 -15.32 -8.70 3.87
CA LEU A 216 -16.56 -9.46 3.72
C LEU A 216 -17.44 -8.87 2.61
N SER A 217 -17.64 -7.56 2.60
CA SER A 217 -18.41 -6.89 1.53
C SER A 217 -17.75 -7.01 0.16
N ALA A 218 -16.42 -6.94 0.08
CA ALA A 218 -15.69 -7.15 -1.18
C ALA A 218 -15.86 -8.58 -1.70
N ILE A 219 -15.79 -9.57 -0.80
CA ILE A 219 -15.94 -10.99 -1.15
C ILE A 219 -17.35 -11.25 -1.67
N ASP A 220 -18.37 -10.73 -1.01
CA ASP A 220 -19.76 -10.86 -1.45
C ASP A 220 -20.01 -10.14 -2.79
N ALA A 221 -19.30 -9.05 -3.06
CA ALA A 221 -19.33 -8.33 -4.34
C ALA A 221 -18.53 -9.01 -5.47
N GLY A 222 -17.78 -10.08 -5.17
CA GLY A 222 -17.08 -10.87 -6.19
C GLY A 222 -15.61 -10.54 -6.38
N VAL A 223 -14.95 -9.88 -5.42
CA VAL A 223 -13.48 -9.66 -5.48
C VAL A 223 -12.73 -10.98 -5.63
N ASP A 224 -11.63 -10.98 -6.36
CA ASP A 224 -10.89 -12.22 -6.64
C ASP A 224 -9.84 -12.53 -5.58
N ALA A 225 -9.20 -11.52 -4.99
CA ALA A 225 -8.24 -11.72 -3.91
C ALA A 225 -8.25 -10.59 -2.88
N CYS A 226 -7.94 -10.94 -1.63
CA CYS A 226 -7.76 -10.00 -0.51
C CYS A 226 -6.37 -10.16 0.10
N ASP A 227 -5.79 -9.05 0.56
CA ASP A 227 -4.53 -9.07 1.28
C ASP A 227 -4.77 -9.32 2.77
N VAL A 228 -4.13 -10.32 3.31
CA VAL A 228 -4.19 -10.66 4.73
C VAL A 228 -2.79 -10.70 5.33
N SER A 229 -2.70 -10.54 6.64
CA SER A 229 -1.45 -10.79 7.34
C SER A 229 -1.63 -11.91 8.37
N ILE A 230 -0.62 -12.20 9.17
CA ILE A 230 -0.65 -13.24 10.20
C ILE A 230 -0.23 -12.60 11.52
N SER A 231 -1.04 -12.84 12.57
CA SER A 231 -0.72 -12.39 13.93
C SER A 231 0.64 -12.92 14.40
N PRO A 232 1.45 -12.12 15.13
CA PRO A 232 1.13 -10.80 15.68
C PRO A 232 1.33 -9.61 14.70
N PHE A 233 1.70 -9.87 13.44
CA PHE A 233 1.89 -8.82 12.43
C PHE A 233 0.63 -8.57 11.60
N ALA A 234 -0.55 -8.60 12.22
CA ALA A 234 -1.85 -8.39 11.60
C ALA A 234 -2.76 -7.47 12.42
N ASN A 235 -3.83 -6.99 11.82
CA ASN A 235 -4.81 -6.05 12.38
C ASN A 235 -4.19 -4.67 12.74
N GLY A 236 -4.94 -3.80 13.40
CA GLY A 236 -4.48 -2.45 13.70
C GLY A 236 -3.99 -1.72 12.43
N THR A 237 -2.78 -1.18 12.45
CA THR A 237 -2.20 -0.53 11.25
C THR A 237 -1.75 -1.52 10.16
N GLY A 238 -1.82 -2.83 10.39
CA GLY A 238 -1.62 -3.90 9.39
C GLY A 238 -2.91 -4.28 8.68
N GLN A 239 -2.84 -5.36 7.90
CA GLN A 239 -3.99 -5.96 7.22
C GLN A 239 -4.74 -6.89 8.17
N PRO A 240 -6.03 -7.22 7.89
CA PRO A 240 -6.79 -8.21 8.64
C PRO A 240 -6.05 -9.54 8.78
N ASP A 241 -6.14 -10.15 9.96
CA ASP A 241 -5.53 -11.46 10.23
C ASP A 241 -6.18 -12.57 9.41
N CYS A 242 -5.35 -13.42 8.82
CA CYS A 242 -5.79 -14.52 7.95
C CYS A 242 -6.72 -15.49 8.66
N LEU A 243 -6.34 -15.95 9.87
CA LEU A 243 -7.15 -16.91 10.65
C LEU A 243 -8.50 -16.30 11.07
N ARG A 244 -8.49 -15.01 11.45
CA ARG A 244 -9.72 -14.25 11.73
C ARG A 244 -10.62 -14.18 10.50
N MET A 245 -10.07 -13.93 9.31
CA MET A 245 -10.85 -13.90 8.07
C MET A 245 -11.44 -15.27 7.73
N LEU A 246 -10.71 -16.37 7.93
CA LEU A 246 -11.24 -17.72 7.75
C LEU A 246 -12.42 -18.02 8.70
N ALA A 247 -12.33 -17.56 9.94
CA ALA A 247 -13.41 -17.71 10.92
C ALA A 247 -14.65 -16.89 10.52
N LEU A 248 -14.47 -15.65 10.07
CA LEU A 248 -15.56 -14.77 9.60
C LEU A 248 -16.25 -15.30 8.34
N LEU A 249 -15.55 -16.05 7.52
CA LEU A 249 -16.07 -16.67 6.29
C LEU A 249 -16.73 -18.02 6.52
N ASN A 250 -16.86 -18.50 7.76
CA ASN A 250 -17.58 -19.75 8.02
C ASN A 250 -19.02 -19.65 7.51
N GLY A 251 -19.39 -20.60 6.63
CA GLY A 251 -20.68 -20.62 5.96
C GLY A 251 -20.76 -19.79 4.67
N ASN A 252 -19.76 -18.98 4.35
CA ASN A 252 -19.71 -18.28 3.07
C ASN A 252 -19.26 -19.24 1.96
N PRO A 253 -19.98 -19.32 0.81
CA PRO A 253 -19.63 -20.22 -0.29
C PRO A 253 -18.31 -19.88 -0.98
N ARG A 254 -17.77 -18.71 -0.74
CA ARG A 254 -16.47 -18.26 -1.27
C ARG A 254 -15.32 -18.40 -0.27
N LYS A 255 -15.55 -19.05 0.88
CA LYS A 255 -14.47 -19.29 1.86
C LYS A 255 -13.34 -20.08 1.21
N PRO A 256 -12.07 -19.62 1.32
CA PRO A 256 -10.93 -20.40 0.87
C PRO A 256 -10.59 -21.51 1.87
N ASP A 257 -9.93 -22.56 1.37
CA ASP A 257 -9.49 -23.71 2.16
C ASP A 257 -8.00 -23.57 2.50
N TYR A 258 -7.68 -22.81 3.53
CA TYR A 258 -6.34 -22.70 4.09
C TYR A 258 -6.22 -23.51 5.37
N ASP A 259 -5.06 -24.14 5.57
CA ASP A 259 -4.71 -24.94 6.74
C ASP A 259 -4.56 -24.02 7.99
N ALA A 260 -5.55 -24.09 8.90
CA ALA A 260 -5.57 -23.27 10.10
C ALA A 260 -4.43 -23.63 11.08
N ASP A 261 -4.03 -24.90 11.14
CA ASP A 261 -2.96 -25.34 12.05
C ASP A 261 -1.61 -24.77 11.61
N LYS A 262 -1.35 -24.72 10.30
CA LYS A 262 -0.15 -24.04 9.77
C LYS A 262 -0.18 -22.52 10.01
N LEU A 263 -1.34 -21.87 9.95
CA LEU A 263 -1.44 -20.45 10.29
C LEU A 263 -1.10 -20.21 11.75
N ILE A 264 -1.58 -21.09 12.64
CA ILE A 264 -1.24 -21.05 14.07
C ILE A 264 0.25 -21.30 14.27
N GLU A 265 0.83 -22.31 13.62
CA GLU A 265 2.26 -22.59 13.67
C GLU A 265 3.10 -21.36 13.28
N VAL A 266 2.81 -20.73 12.14
CA VAL A 266 3.48 -19.49 11.71
C VAL A 266 3.30 -18.39 12.74
N SER A 267 2.10 -18.21 13.28
CA SER A 267 1.82 -17.21 14.32
C SER A 267 2.68 -17.45 15.57
N GLU A 268 2.78 -18.70 16.06
CA GLU A 268 3.62 -19.03 17.23
C GLU A 268 5.11 -18.75 16.96
N MET A 269 5.60 -19.05 15.75
CA MET A 269 6.98 -18.75 15.36
C MET A 269 7.25 -17.23 15.27
N LEU A 270 6.24 -16.43 14.94
CA LEU A 270 6.37 -14.97 14.83
C LEU A 270 6.27 -14.23 16.15
N LYS A 271 5.67 -14.80 17.22
CA LYS A 271 5.56 -14.17 18.53
C LYS A 271 6.90 -13.73 19.11
N PRO A 272 7.92 -14.59 19.23
CA PRO A 272 9.22 -14.17 19.76
C PRO A 272 9.92 -13.13 18.87
N VAL A 273 9.71 -13.18 17.56
CA VAL A 273 10.22 -12.16 16.62
C VAL A 273 9.58 -10.80 16.93
N TYR A 274 8.26 -10.76 17.09
CA TYR A 274 7.54 -9.54 17.40
C TYR A 274 7.94 -8.96 18.76
N GLU A 275 8.06 -9.79 19.79
CA GLU A 275 8.54 -9.39 21.13
C GLU A 275 9.95 -8.79 21.06
N GLY A 276 10.84 -9.39 20.28
CA GLY A 276 12.20 -8.87 20.04
C GLY A 276 12.22 -7.51 19.32
N LEU A 277 11.15 -7.19 18.60
CA LEU A 277 10.95 -5.92 17.90
C LEU A 277 10.16 -4.89 18.72
N GLY A 278 9.82 -5.17 19.97
CA GLY A 278 8.93 -4.36 20.81
C GLY A 278 9.31 -2.87 20.93
N LYS A 279 10.60 -2.53 20.82
CA LYS A 279 11.06 -1.12 20.81
C LYS A 279 10.64 -0.35 19.53
N PHE A 280 10.23 -1.04 18.49
CA PHE A 280 9.74 -0.47 17.23
C PHE A 280 8.23 -0.64 17.06
N ALA A 281 7.63 -1.55 17.84
CA ALA A 281 6.20 -1.72 17.94
C ALA A 281 5.60 -0.63 18.84
N SER A 282 4.41 -0.17 18.50
CA SER A 282 3.65 0.76 19.33
C SER A 282 2.31 0.14 19.62
N HIS A 283 1.91 0.05 20.87
CA HIS A 283 0.56 -0.40 21.25
C HIS A 283 -0.54 0.34 20.48
N ARG A 284 -0.31 1.58 20.13
CA ARG A 284 -1.22 2.39 19.31
C ARG A 284 -1.43 1.83 17.90
N ASN A 285 -0.44 1.15 17.35
CA ASN A 285 -0.53 0.53 16.02
C ASN A 285 -1.33 -0.78 16.06
N GLU A 286 -1.55 -1.34 17.25
CA GLU A 286 -2.24 -2.62 17.47
C GLU A 286 -3.73 -2.46 17.72
N VAL A 287 -4.16 -1.25 18.13
CA VAL A 287 -5.54 -0.96 18.49
C VAL A 287 -6.26 -0.16 17.43
N VAL A 288 -7.59 -0.23 17.44
CA VAL A 288 -8.42 0.59 16.56
C VAL A 288 -8.24 2.07 16.89
N ASP A 289 -7.96 2.87 15.87
CA ASP A 289 -7.84 4.34 15.96
C ASP A 289 -8.82 5.02 15.00
N SER A 290 -9.95 5.50 15.55
CA SER A 290 -10.98 6.18 14.76
C SER A 290 -10.61 7.59 14.30
N ASP A 291 -9.52 8.19 14.82
CA ASP A 291 -8.99 9.47 14.32
C ASP A 291 -8.58 9.36 12.84
N THR A 292 -8.22 8.16 12.39
CA THR A 292 -7.96 7.89 10.97
C THR A 292 -9.14 8.24 10.08
N LEU A 293 -10.38 7.99 10.52
CA LEU A 293 -11.59 8.33 9.76
C LEU A 293 -11.81 9.84 9.69
N ARG A 294 -11.44 10.57 10.75
CA ARG A 294 -11.57 12.03 10.81
C ARG A 294 -10.54 12.74 9.93
N TYR A 295 -9.28 12.32 10.04
CA TYR A 295 -8.17 13.02 9.38
C TYR A 295 -7.76 12.40 8.05
N GLN A 296 -8.23 11.18 7.74
CA GLN A 296 -7.92 10.41 6.53
C GLN A 296 -6.41 10.13 6.35
N VAL A 297 -5.70 10.05 7.46
CA VAL A 297 -4.24 9.86 7.51
C VAL A 297 -3.95 8.42 7.93
N PRO A 298 -3.06 7.69 7.21
CA PRO A 298 -2.67 6.34 7.61
C PRO A 298 -2.13 6.28 9.04
N GLY A 299 -2.49 5.24 9.81
CA GLY A 299 -2.16 5.13 11.23
C GLY A 299 -0.66 5.19 11.54
N GLY A 300 0.18 4.54 10.72
CA GLY A 300 1.64 4.64 10.84
C GLY A 300 2.18 6.06 10.65
N MET A 301 1.53 6.88 9.83
CA MET A 301 1.87 8.28 9.67
C MET A 301 1.43 9.11 10.87
N LEU A 302 0.25 8.85 11.45
CA LEU A 302 -0.21 9.53 12.67
C LEU A 302 0.81 9.42 13.80
N SER A 303 1.34 8.22 14.02
CA SER A 303 2.36 7.97 15.06
C SER A 303 3.66 8.71 14.79
N ASN A 304 4.16 8.67 13.57
CA ASN A 304 5.38 9.37 13.18
C ASN A 304 5.21 10.89 13.27
N PHE A 305 4.05 11.41 12.92
CA PHE A 305 3.77 12.83 12.92
C PHE A 305 3.71 13.41 14.34
N ARG A 306 3.13 12.68 15.30
CA ARG A 306 3.18 13.06 16.73
C ARG A 306 4.61 13.17 17.23
N THR A 307 5.47 12.23 16.85
CA THR A 307 6.90 12.29 17.21
C THR A 307 7.59 13.50 16.60
N GLN A 308 7.34 13.78 15.31
CA GLN A 308 7.90 14.96 14.63
C GLN A 308 7.44 16.28 15.26
N LEU A 309 6.15 16.40 15.61
CA LEU A 309 5.63 17.58 16.28
C LEU A 309 6.28 17.80 17.65
N LYS A 310 6.50 16.72 18.40
CA LYS A 310 7.23 16.77 19.67
C LYS A 310 8.67 17.25 19.50
N GLU A 311 9.39 16.70 18.53
CA GLU A 311 10.77 17.12 18.20
C GLU A 311 10.85 18.58 17.76
N GLN A 312 9.78 19.14 17.19
CA GLN A 312 9.67 20.53 16.78
C GLN A 312 9.10 21.47 17.87
N GLY A 313 8.80 20.95 19.06
CA GLY A 313 8.19 21.71 20.16
C GLY A 313 6.79 22.24 19.85
N MET A 314 6.01 21.46 19.08
CA MET A 314 4.66 21.79 18.62
C MET A 314 3.62 20.75 19.07
N GLU A 315 3.85 20.06 20.18
CA GLU A 315 2.93 19.04 20.70
C GLU A 315 1.53 19.60 20.99
N ASP A 316 1.48 20.83 21.49
CA ASP A 316 0.26 21.59 21.79
C ASP A 316 -0.54 22.00 20.54
N LYS A 317 0.08 21.96 19.37
CA LYS A 317 -0.53 22.34 18.08
C LYS A 317 -1.00 21.15 17.23
N PHE A 318 -1.05 19.97 17.82
CA PHE A 318 -1.43 18.74 17.12
C PHE A 318 -2.77 18.90 16.38
N GLU A 319 -3.82 19.35 17.08
CA GLU A 319 -5.16 19.50 16.47
C GLU A 319 -5.17 20.56 15.38
N GLU A 320 -4.43 21.67 15.53
CA GLU A 320 -4.33 22.72 14.49
C GLU A 320 -3.67 22.17 13.23
N VAL A 321 -2.58 21.41 13.38
CA VAL A 321 -1.85 20.81 12.23
C VAL A 321 -2.72 19.79 11.53
N PHE A 322 -3.43 18.94 12.26
CA PHE A 322 -4.31 17.94 11.66
C PHE A 322 -5.52 18.57 10.97
N ALA A 323 -6.08 19.66 11.50
CA ALA A 323 -7.13 20.43 10.84
C ALA A 323 -6.63 21.10 9.54
N GLU A 324 -5.34 21.39 9.42
CA GLU A 324 -4.73 21.98 8.23
C GLU A 324 -4.45 20.96 7.11
N ILE A 325 -4.33 19.64 7.44
CA ILE A 325 -4.08 18.58 6.45
C ILE A 325 -5.12 18.58 5.31
N PRO A 326 -6.45 18.59 5.57
CA PRO A 326 -7.44 18.67 4.52
C PRO A 326 -7.34 19.93 3.66
N VAL A 327 -6.92 21.06 4.25
CA VAL A 327 -6.73 22.34 3.53
C VAL A 327 -5.58 22.23 2.54
N VAL A 328 -4.43 21.71 2.99
CA VAL A 328 -3.26 21.47 2.12
C VAL A 328 -3.60 20.46 1.04
N ARG A 329 -4.25 19.36 1.39
CA ARG A 329 -4.67 18.33 0.46
C ARG A 329 -5.60 18.87 -0.64
N LYS A 330 -6.58 19.70 -0.26
CA LYS A 330 -7.47 20.39 -1.22
C LYS A 330 -6.68 21.29 -2.17
N ALA A 331 -5.76 22.09 -1.63
CA ALA A 331 -4.95 23.00 -2.43
C ALA A 331 -4.01 22.26 -3.41
N LEU A 332 -3.57 21.05 -3.06
CA LEU A 332 -2.76 20.17 -3.92
C LEU A 332 -3.60 19.26 -4.83
N GLY A 333 -4.91 19.53 -5.01
CA GLY A 333 -5.77 18.81 -5.95
C GLY A 333 -6.37 17.50 -5.42
N TRP A 334 -6.61 17.40 -4.12
CA TRP A 334 -7.23 16.25 -3.46
C TRP A 334 -6.43 14.94 -3.60
N ILE A 335 -5.12 15.03 -3.63
CA ILE A 335 -4.23 13.86 -3.77
C ILE A 335 -4.48 12.82 -2.67
N PRO A 336 -4.29 11.51 -2.96
CA PRO A 336 -4.31 10.46 -1.94
C PRO A 336 -3.22 10.69 -0.89
N LEU A 337 -3.49 10.28 0.35
CA LEU A 337 -2.50 10.31 1.44
C LEU A 337 -1.79 8.95 1.52
N VAL A 338 -0.91 8.72 0.58
CA VAL A 338 -0.02 7.55 0.49
C VAL A 338 1.44 8.03 0.47
N THR A 339 2.41 7.13 0.57
CA THR A 339 3.83 7.53 0.43
C THR A 339 4.14 7.95 -1.02
N PRO A 340 4.76 9.12 -1.28
CA PRO A 340 5.28 10.12 -0.32
C PRO A 340 4.30 11.27 -0.01
N THR A 341 3.16 11.39 -0.69
CA THR A 341 2.23 12.53 -0.58
C THR A 341 1.73 12.78 0.84
N SER A 342 1.52 11.71 1.62
CA SER A 342 1.13 11.84 3.02
C SER A 342 2.15 12.64 3.84
N GLN A 343 3.45 12.39 3.65
CA GLN A 343 4.51 13.13 4.33
C GLN A 343 4.60 14.57 3.83
N ILE A 344 4.48 14.78 2.52
CA ILE A 344 4.53 16.12 1.91
C ILE A 344 3.41 17.00 2.44
N VAL A 345 2.17 16.48 2.44
CA VAL A 345 1.00 17.19 2.97
C VAL A 345 1.14 17.48 4.45
N GLY A 346 1.61 16.51 5.24
CA GLY A 346 1.80 16.67 6.67
C GLY A 346 2.85 17.73 7.02
N VAL A 347 4.02 17.69 6.39
CA VAL A 347 5.08 18.70 6.61
C VAL A 347 4.60 20.09 6.18
N GLN A 348 3.90 20.20 5.05
CA GLN A 348 3.34 21.49 4.61
C GLN A 348 2.29 22.02 5.59
N ALA A 349 1.41 21.15 6.12
CA ALA A 349 0.43 21.54 7.14
C ALA A 349 1.11 22.07 8.41
N MET A 350 2.16 21.40 8.87
CA MET A 350 2.97 21.85 10.01
C MET A 350 3.60 23.24 9.77
N LEU A 351 4.17 23.47 8.59
CA LEU A 351 4.75 24.76 8.24
C LEU A 351 3.69 25.87 8.14
N ASN A 352 2.51 25.54 7.62
CA ASN A 352 1.39 26.49 7.56
C ASN A 352 0.94 26.94 8.97
N VAL A 353 0.89 26.01 9.92
CA VAL A 353 0.55 26.35 11.34
C VAL A 353 1.67 27.14 12.01
N LYS A 354 2.93 26.74 11.78
CA LYS A 354 4.09 27.34 12.45
C LYS A 354 4.38 28.78 11.97
N PHE A 355 4.29 29.02 10.65
CA PHE A 355 4.74 30.28 10.04
C PHE A 355 3.60 31.10 9.41
N GLY A 356 2.41 30.54 9.32
CA GLY A 356 1.26 31.07 8.59
C GLY A 356 1.11 30.41 7.21
N ARG A 357 -0.16 30.24 6.82
CA ARG A 357 -0.55 29.48 5.61
C ARG A 357 0.15 30.01 4.36
N TRP A 358 0.85 29.08 3.66
CA TRP A 358 1.59 29.30 2.42
C TRP A 358 2.74 30.33 2.48
N LYS A 359 3.16 30.77 3.66
CA LYS A 359 4.34 31.63 3.78
C LYS A 359 5.64 30.87 3.51
N ASN A 360 5.68 29.60 3.88
CA ASN A 360 6.79 28.69 3.62
C ASN A 360 6.26 27.46 2.87
N ILE A 361 6.59 27.33 1.60
CA ILE A 361 6.19 26.21 0.76
C ILE A 361 7.36 25.25 0.63
N THR A 362 7.13 23.97 0.93
CA THR A 362 8.17 22.95 0.72
C THR A 362 8.42 22.75 -0.77
N PRO A 363 9.66 22.44 -1.19
CA PRO A 363 9.96 22.14 -2.59
C PRO A 363 9.05 21.04 -3.14
N GLN A 364 8.79 19.99 -2.36
CA GLN A 364 7.94 18.86 -2.77
C GLN A 364 6.46 19.28 -2.96
N ALA A 365 5.91 20.15 -2.09
CA ALA A 365 4.56 20.69 -2.28
C ALA A 365 4.48 21.58 -3.53
N ALA A 366 5.52 22.39 -3.78
CA ALA A 366 5.64 23.17 -5.02
C ALA A 366 5.72 22.27 -6.25
N ASP A 367 6.51 21.19 -6.20
CA ASP A 367 6.66 20.22 -7.29
C ASP A 367 5.33 19.53 -7.63
N ILE A 368 4.51 19.18 -6.61
CA ILE A 368 3.17 18.65 -6.84
C ILE A 368 2.29 19.70 -7.53
N ALA A 369 2.29 20.93 -7.03
CA ALA A 369 1.49 22.02 -7.60
C ALA A 369 1.91 22.37 -9.05
N LEU A 370 3.18 22.21 -9.39
CA LEU A 370 3.73 22.41 -10.74
C LEU A 370 3.55 21.18 -11.65
N GLY A 371 3.03 20.05 -11.12
CA GLY A 371 2.77 18.84 -11.90
C GLY A 371 3.98 17.94 -12.11
N TYR A 372 5.10 18.13 -11.40
CA TYR A 372 6.27 17.25 -11.51
C TYR A 372 6.01 15.83 -10.97
N TYR A 373 5.03 15.67 -10.09
CA TYR A 373 4.55 14.35 -9.62
C TYR A 373 3.46 13.74 -10.51
N GLY A 374 2.96 14.47 -11.50
CA GLY A 374 1.87 14.03 -12.37
C GLY A 374 0.61 14.89 -12.22
N ARG A 375 -0.49 14.42 -12.80
CA ARG A 375 -1.78 15.11 -12.73
C ARG A 375 -2.51 14.81 -11.44
N THR A 376 -2.94 15.85 -10.74
CA THR A 376 -3.86 15.77 -9.61
C THR A 376 -5.30 16.08 -10.06
N CYS A 377 -6.32 15.66 -9.32
CA CYS A 377 -7.72 15.74 -9.76
C CYS A 377 -8.25 17.14 -10.08
N LEU A 378 -7.63 18.22 -9.57
CA LEU A 378 -8.16 19.58 -9.72
C LEU A 378 -7.16 20.65 -10.22
N LEU A 379 -5.89 20.32 -10.38
CA LEU A 379 -4.89 21.33 -10.79
C LEU A 379 -4.67 21.27 -12.30
N TYR A 380 -5.66 21.78 -13.08
CA TYR A 380 -5.58 21.78 -14.53
C TYR A 380 -5.84 23.15 -15.16
N THR A 381 -4.77 23.92 -15.31
CA THR A 381 -4.79 25.10 -16.17
C THR A 381 -3.58 25.22 -17.10
N SER A 382 -2.55 24.38 -16.95
CA SER A 382 -1.41 24.36 -17.89
C SER A 382 -0.85 22.95 -18.08
N PRO A 383 -0.30 22.61 -19.25
CA PRO A 383 0.36 21.33 -19.50
C PRO A 383 1.53 21.13 -18.53
N SER A 384 1.62 19.95 -17.93
CA SER A 384 2.77 19.62 -17.07
C SER A 384 4.05 19.54 -17.91
N PRO A 385 5.23 19.70 -17.31
CA PRO A 385 6.50 19.51 -18.02
C PRO A 385 6.61 18.15 -18.71
N ARG A 386 5.89 17.14 -18.22
CA ARG A 386 5.82 15.79 -18.80
C ARG A 386 4.94 15.77 -20.06
N ASP A 387 3.87 16.53 -20.10
CA ASP A 387 3.00 16.65 -21.29
C ASP A 387 3.74 17.37 -22.42
N MET A 388 4.62 18.33 -22.11
CA MET A 388 5.43 19.05 -23.09
C MET A 388 6.55 18.23 -23.72
N ARG A 389 6.96 17.10 -23.08
CA ARG A 389 7.98 16.18 -23.63
C ARG A 389 7.42 15.14 -24.60
N ARG A 390 6.10 15.02 -24.70
CA ARG A 390 5.41 14.07 -25.61
C ARG A 390 4.86 14.73 -26.87
N SER A 391 4.97 16.04 -27.00
CA SER A 391 4.69 16.83 -28.21
C SER A 391 5.99 17.19 -28.92
#